data_5792cfb8ef9ddad7c7f8f78202849c7c
#
_entry.id   5792cfb8ef9ddad7c7f8f78202849c7c
#
_cell.length_a   1.000
_cell.length_b   1.000
_cell.length_c   1.000
_cell.angle_alpha   90.00
_cell.angle_beta   90.00
_cell.angle_gamma   90.00
#
_symmetry.space_group_name_H-M   'P 1'
#
loop_
_entity.id
_entity.type
_entity.pdbx_description
1 polymer ?
#
loop_
_entity_poly.entity_id
_entity_poly.type
_entity_poly.pdbx_seq_one_letter_code
_entity_poly.pdbx_strand_id
1 'polypeptide(L)'
;DGAQTWGAVDIDLGAIEADSFSGSAHKWFMGPREIGILYVREQHIDSIWPNIVSIPWGQTVDDAPAGARKFDALGQRDDAAVASLGDAAALHEAMTPAGVEARSMMIADRLREGLHDLGVKFVSTSNPSFTSSVVIISAPRENGRALTGQVYDDSGIITAATGGLRMSPHVYNTEDHVDRVVAAIKKSRNMLS
;
A
#
# COMPACT_ATOMS: atom_id res chain seq x y z
N ASP A 1 0.31 -9.49 6.50
CA ASP A 1 -0.27 -8.83 5.33
C ASP A 1 0.48 -7.53 5.07
N GLY A 2 1.16 -7.46 3.94
CA GLY A 2 1.97 -6.33 3.50
C GLY A 2 1.29 -5.45 2.44
N ALA A 3 -0.02 -5.56 2.26
CA ALA A 3 -0.73 -4.82 1.21
C ALA A 3 -0.60 -3.28 1.30
N GLN A 4 -0.29 -2.73 2.47
CA GLN A 4 -0.06 -1.30 2.71
C GLN A 4 1.38 -0.97 3.11
N THR A 5 2.28 -1.95 3.12
CA THR A 5 3.67 -1.78 3.53
C THR A 5 4.67 -2.08 2.41
N TRP A 6 4.39 -3.08 1.55
CA TRP A 6 5.27 -3.41 0.44
C TRP A 6 5.34 -2.26 -0.57
N GLY A 7 6.55 -1.72 -0.72
CA GLY A 7 6.82 -0.53 -1.54
C GLY A 7 6.58 0.81 -0.84
N ALA A 8 6.09 0.81 0.42
CA ALA A 8 5.91 2.03 1.21
C ALA A 8 6.96 2.17 2.33
N VAL A 9 7.41 1.04 2.87
CA VAL A 9 8.30 0.94 4.02
C VAL A 9 9.50 0.10 3.61
N ASP A 10 10.68 0.47 4.07
CA ASP A 10 11.91 -0.30 3.90
C ASP A 10 11.89 -1.51 4.85
N ILE A 11 11.52 -2.67 4.29
CA ILE A 11 11.29 -3.90 5.04
C ILE A 11 12.36 -4.93 4.71
N ASP A 12 13.09 -5.38 5.72
CA ASP A 12 13.90 -6.59 5.66
C ASP A 12 13.12 -7.78 6.24
N LEU A 13 12.59 -8.65 5.37
CA LEU A 13 11.82 -9.83 5.78
C LEU A 13 12.67 -10.85 6.56
N GLY A 14 13.99 -10.86 6.34
CA GLY A 14 14.91 -11.68 7.11
C GLY A 14 15.05 -11.19 8.55
N ALA A 15 15.19 -9.88 8.74
CA ALA A 15 15.36 -9.27 10.05
C ALA A 15 14.12 -9.36 10.94
N ILE A 16 12.91 -9.23 10.35
CA ILE A 16 11.66 -9.34 11.10
C ILE A 16 11.21 -10.78 11.35
N GLU A 17 11.94 -11.74 10.79
CA GLU A 17 11.70 -13.18 10.95
C GLU A 17 10.24 -13.63 10.66
N ALA A 18 9.58 -13.00 9.69
CA ALA A 18 8.23 -13.36 9.29
C ALA A 18 8.15 -14.78 8.71
N ASP A 19 7.16 -15.57 9.10
CA ASP A 19 6.91 -16.89 8.51
C ASP A 19 6.41 -16.80 7.08
N SER A 20 5.56 -15.80 6.82
CA SER A 20 5.10 -15.45 5.47
C SER A 20 4.80 -13.96 5.36
N PHE A 21 4.85 -13.46 4.14
CA PHE A 21 4.49 -12.08 3.83
C PHE A 21 3.83 -12.02 2.46
N SER A 22 2.75 -11.28 2.34
CA SER A 22 2.07 -11.04 1.07
C SER A 22 1.93 -9.55 0.82
N GLY A 23 2.05 -9.14 -0.45
CA GLY A 23 1.92 -7.74 -0.84
C GLY A 23 1.25 -7.59 -2.20
N SER A 24 0.56 -6.47 -2.40
CA SER A 24 -0.13 -6.13 -3.65
C SER A 24 0.74 -5.19 -4.49
N ALA A 25 1.04 -5.56 -5.74
CA ALA A 25 1.90 -4.76 -6.61
C ALA A 25 1.28 -3.40 -7.01
N HIS A 26 -0.03 -3.34 -7.19
CA HIS A 26 -0.75 -2.17 -7.71
C HIS A 26 -0.95 -1.03 -6.71
N LYS A 27 -0.39 -1.13 -5.50
CA LYS A 27 -0.46 -0.08 -4.48
C LYS A 27 0.87 0.68 -4.41
N TRP A 28 1.51 0.62 -3.27
CA TRP A 28 2.77 1.34 -3.01
C TRP A 28 3.94 0.87 -3.86
N PHE A 29 3.90 -0.36 -4.36
CA PHE A 29 4.95 -0.88 -5.22
C PHE A 29 4.84 -0.37 -6.68
N MET A 30 3.76 0.35 -7.03
CA MET A 30 3.52 0.96 -8.36
C MET A 30 3.57 -0.06 -9.52
N GLY A 31 3.31 -1.31 -9.22
CA GLY A 31 3.27 -2.40 -10.19
C GLY A 31 1.88 -2.62 -10.80
N PRO A 32 1.72 -3.66 -11.61
CA PRO A 32 0.48 -3.96 -12.31
C PRO A 32 -0.64 -4.40 -11.37
N ARG A 33 -1.88 -4.25 -11.83
CA ARG A 33 -3.06 -4.77 -11.12
C ARG A 33 -3.06 -6.29 -11.13
N GLU A 34 -3.72 -6.87 -10.12
CA GLU A 34 -3.93 -8.33 -9.97
C GLU A 34 -2.64 -9.14 -9.80
N ILE A 35 -1.52 -8.45 -9.62
CA ILE A 35 -0.23 -9.07 -9.31
C ILE A 35 0.16 -8.73 -7.86
N GLY A 36 0.82 -9.68 -7.22
CA GLY A 36 1.36 -9.51 -5.88
C GLY A 36 2.54 -10.44 -5.65
N ILE A 37 3.08 -10.39 -4.45
CA ILE A 37 4.11 -11.32 -3.98
C ILE A 37 3.57 -12.16 -2.84
N LEU A 38 4.11 -13.37 -2.73
CA LEU A 38 4.04 -14.20 -1.55
C LEU A 38 5.47 -14.63 -1.18
N TYR A 39 5.92 -14.20 -0.02
CA TYR A 39 7.11 -14.74 0.64
C TYR A 39 6.68 -15.81 1.64
N VAL A 40 7.35 -16.93 1.64
CA VAL A 40 7.21 -17.99 2.64
C VAL A 40 8.61 -18.38 3.08
N ARG A 41 8.87 -18.37 4.39
CA ARG A 41 10.14 -18.81 4.95
C ARG A 41 10.41 -20.27 4.54
N GLU A 42 11.62 -20.57 4.11
CA GLU A 42 12.01 -21.87 3.53
C GLU A 42 11.56 -23.05 4.40
N GLN A 43 11.77 -22.99 5.70
CA GLN A 43 11.40 -24.05 6.64
C GLN A 43 9.90 -24.40 6.68
N HIS A 44 9.04 -23.51 6.17
CA HIS A 44 7.58 -23.70 6.17
C HIS A 44 7.05 -24.12 4.79
N ILE A 45 7.86 -24.02 3.74
CA ILE A 45 7.40 -24.32 2.38
C ILE A 45 6.83 -25.72 2.26
N ASP A 46 7.52 -26.73 2.79
CA ASP A 46 7.09 -28.13 2.66
C ASP A 46 5.83 -28.46 3.46
N SER A 47 5.63 -27.77 4.60
CA SER A 47 4.48 -28.00 5.48
C SER A 47 3.19 -27.30 5.02
N ILE A 48 3.28 -26.31 4.11
CA ILE A 48 2.11 -25.57 3.60
C ILE A 48 1.65 -26.18 2.29
N TRP A 49 0.40 -26.63 2.26
CA TRP A 49 -0.26 -27.07 1.04
C TRP A 49 -0.96 -25.88 0.37
N PRO A 50 -0.73 -25.61 -0.95
CA PRO A 50 -1.45 -24.57 -1.66
C PRO A 50 -2.92 -24.98 -1.84
N ASN A 51 -3.84 -24.04 -1.61
CA ASN A 51 -5.27 -24.29 -1.77
C ASN A 51 -5.74 -24.18 -3.24
N ILE A 52 -4.88 -23.73 -4.14
CA ILE A 52 -5.09 -23.72 -5.59
C ILE A 52 -3.94 -24.49 -6.22
N VAL A 53 -4.29 -25.50 -6.99
CA VAL A 53 -3.35 -26.36 -7.71
C VAL A 53 -3.82 -26.51 -9.16
N SER A 54 -3.00 -26.08 -10.11
CA SER A 54 -3.30 -26.12 -11.54
C SER A 54 -2.00 -26.23 -12.34
N ILE A 55 -2.03 -25.98 -13.62
CA ILE A 55 -0.82 -25.93 -14.46
C ILE A 55 0.13 -24.84 -13.88
N PRO A 56 1.43 -25.09 -13.65
CA PRO A 56 2.23 -26.22 -14.09
C PRO A 56 2.51 -27.29 -13.00
N TRP A 57 1.56 -27.63 -12.16
CA TRP A 57 1.81 -28.60 -11.06
C TRP A 57 2.23 -29.98 -11.55
N GLY A 58 1.68 -30.45 -12.64
CA GLY A 58 1.87 -31.82 -13.12
C GLY A 58 0.64 -32.68 -12.91
N GLN A 59 0.79 -34.02 -13.00
CA GLN A 59 -0.33 -34.97 -12.98
C GLN A 59 -0.59 -35.61 -11.61
N THR A 60 0.42 -35.63 -10.74
CA THR A 60 0.37 -36.25 -9.41
C THR A 60 0.77 -35.25 -8.31
N VAL A 61 0.50 -35.63 -7.07
CA VAL A 61 0.90 -34.83 -5.89
C VAL A 61 2.42 -34.66 -5.82
N ASP A 62 3.16 -35.66 -6.27
CA ASP A 62 4.63 -35.67 -6.23
C ASP A 62 5.27 -34.81 -7.34
N ASP A 63 4.49 -34.37 -8.32
CA ASP A 63 4.94 -33.49 -9.40
C ASP A 63 4.98 -32.00 -9.00
N ALA A 64 4.85 -31.69 -7.73
CA ALA A 64 4.86 -30.32 -7.24
C ALA A 64 6.11 -29.54 -7.69
N PRO A 65 5.97 -28.30 -8.17
CA PRO A 65 7.12 -27.45 -8.42
C PRO A 65 7.96 -27.25 -7.16
N ALA A 66 9.28 -27.27 -7.31
CA ALA A 66 10.20 -27.15 -6.18
C ALA A 66 10.13 -25.79 -5.48
N GLY A 67 10.22 -25.79 -4.16
CA GLY A 67 10.26 -24.58 -3.34
C GLY A 67 8.97 -23.77 -3.40
N ALA A 68 9.08 -22.46 -3.29
CA ALA A 68 7.92 -21.54 -3.29
C ALA A 68 7.17 -21.51 -4.64
N ARG A 69 7.75 -22.05 -5.71
CA ARG A 69 7.08 -22.16 -7.01
C ARG A 69 5.78 -22.97 -6.98
N LYS A 70 5.63 -23.87 -6.00
CA LYS A 70 4.37 -24.62 -5.82
C LYS A 70 3.18 -23.69 -5.55
N PHE A 71 3.40 -22.49 -5.01
CA PHE A 71 2.36 -21.50 -4.76
C PHE A 71 1.98 -20.69 -6.01
N ASP A 72 2.78 -20.80 -7.08
CA ASP A 72 2.53 -20.17 -8.39
C ASP A 72 1.75 -21.06 -9.37
N ALA A 73 1.42 -22.29 -9.00
CA ALA A 73 0.68 -23.22 -9.83
C ALA A 73 -0.83 -22.88 -9.90
N LEU A 74 -1.15 -21.67 -10.32
CA LEU A 74 -2.49 -21.09 -10.31
C LEU A 74 -3.26 -21.28 -11.64
N GLY A 75 -2.61 -21.81 -12.67
CA GLY A 75 -3.14 -21.92 -14.02
C GLY A 75 -2.65 -20.82 -14.95
N GLN A 76 -3.47 -20.48 -15.93
CA GLN A 76 -3.15 -19.40 -16.86
C GLN A 76 -3.21 -18.04 -16.17
N ARG A 77 -2.25 -17.18 -16.48
CA ARG A 77 -2.16 -15.82 -15.95
C ARG A 77 -1.68 -14.86 -17.03
N ASP A 78 -1.78 -13.57 -16.77
CA ASP A 78 -1.24 -12.53 -17.64
C ASP A 78 0.29 -12.43 -17.46
N ASP A 79 1.05 -13.10 -18.32
CA ASP A 79 2.51 -13.11 -18.25
C ASP A 79 3.11 -11.72 -18.54
N ALA A 80 2.43 -10.86 -19.31
CA ALA A 80 2.87 -9.51 -19.55
C ALA A 80 2.78 -8.67 -18.28
N ALA A 81 1.69 -8.82 -17.53
CA ALA A 81 1.55 -8.19 -16.22
C ALA A 81 2.61 -8.71 -15.22
N VAL A 82 2.86 -10.02 -15.19
CA VAL A 82 3.94 -10.59 -14.35
C VAL A 82 5.30 -10.03 -14.73
N ALA A 83 5.61 -9.94 -16.03
CA ALA A 83 6.89 -9.40 -16.51
C ALA A 83 7.06 -7.92 -16.12
N SER A 84 6.00 -7.10 -16.20
CA SER A 84 6.04 -5.68 -15.84
C SER A 84 6.28 -5.42 -14.34
N LEU A 85 6.13 -6.45 -13.49
CA LEU A 85 6.55 -6.35 -12.09
C LEU A 85 8.07 -6.12 -11.98
N GLY A 86 8.86 -6.66 -12.92
CA GLY A 86 10.30 -6.41 -13.01
C GLY A 86 10.63 -4.94 -13.23
N ASP A 87 9.86 -4.23 -14.06
CA ASP A 87 10.05 -2.81 -14.30
C ASP A 87 9.74 -1.98 -13.04
N ALA A 88 8.68 -2.33 -12.32
CA ALA A 88 8.35 -1.70 -11.04
C ALA A 88 9.44 -1.96 -9.99
N ALA A 89 10.00 -3.17 -9.95
CA ALA A 89 11.11 -3.50 -9.06
C ALA A 89 12.37 -2.67 -9.40
N ALA A 90 12.72 -2.56 -10.67
CA ALA A 90 13.85 -1.73 -11.12
C ALA A 90 13.67 -0.24 -10.76
N LEU A 91 12.43 0.27 -10.84
CA LEU A 91 12.13 1.64 -10.40
C LEU A 91 12.35 1.81 -8.89
N HIS A 92 11.86 0.86 -8.07
CA HIS A 92 12.10 0.87 -6.63
C HIS A 92 13.57 0.74 -6.27
N GLU A 93 14.31 -0.10 -6.98
CA GLU A 93 15.75 -0.26 -6.80
C GLU A 93 16.50 1.05 -7.09
N ALA A 94 16.15 1.74 -8.17
CA ALA A 94 16.72 3.03 -8.53
C ALA A 94 16.44 4.16 -7.51
N MET A 95 15.24 4.15 -6.89
CA MET A 95 14.86 5.11 -5.84
C MET A 95 15.34 4.70 -4.46
N THR A 96 15.71 3.46 -4.25
CA THR A 96 15.93 2.72 -3.00
C THR A 96 14.68 2.64 -2.10
N PRO A 97 14.42 1.50 -1.43
CA PRO A 97 13.28 1.39 -0.50
C PRO A 97 13.29 2.46 0.60
N ALA A 98 14.44 2.70 1.21
CA ALA A 98 14.62 3.76 2.22
C ALA A 98 14.34 5.17 1.65
N GLY A 99 14.72 5.43 0.40
CA GLY A 99 14.44 6.71 -0.27
C GLY A 99 12.94 6.91 -0.54
N VAL A 100 12.23 5.86 -0.95
CA VAL A 100 10.77 5.89 -1.15
C VAL A 100 10.05 6.14 0.18
N GLU A 101 10.43 5.43 1.24
CA GLU A 101 9.87 5.64 2.59
C GLU A 101 10.12 7.07 3.07
N ALA A 102 11.37 7.53 3.07
CA ALA A 102 11.74 8.86 3.54
C ALA A 102 10.98 9.97 2.79
N ARG A 103 10.88 9.85 1.45
CA ARG A 103 10.14 10.83 0.64
C ARG A 103 8.64 10.82 0.95
N SER A 104 8.03 9.65 1.03
CA SER A 104 6.59 9.51 1.33
C SER A 104 6.26 10.02 2.74
N MET A 105 7.13 9.75 3.72
CA MET A 105 6.99 10.27 5.07
C MET A 105 7.11 11.79 5.12
N MET A 106 8.06 12.39 4.43
CA MET A 106 8.22 13.85 4.37
C MET A 106 6.94 14.55 3.87
N ILE A 107 6.32 14.01 2.82
CA ILE A 107 5.06 14.55 2.29
C ILE A 107 3.90 14.33 3.29
N ALA A 108 3.87 13.17 3.96
CA ALA A 108 2.86 12.87 4.96
C ALA A 108 2.99 13.77 6.22
N ASP A 109 4.21 14.09 6.62
CA ASP A 109 4.45 14.98 7.78
C ASP A 109 4.00 16.41 7.48
N ARG A 110 4.32 16.94 6.29
CA ARG A 110 3.79 18.21 5.84
C ARG A 110 2.25 18.21 5.82
N LEU A 111 1.63 17.11 5.38
CA LEU A 111 0.18 16.97 5.41
C LEU A 111 -0.36 16.97 6.84
N ARG A 112 0.29 16.27 7.78
CA ARG A 112 -0.08 16.26 9.20
C ARG A 112 0.00 17.66 9.81
N GLU A 113 1.06 18.40 9.54
CA GLU A 113 1.24 19.79 9.99
C GLU A 113 0.09 20.68 9.51
N GLY A 114 -0.20 20.69 8.21
CA GLY A 114 -1.28 21.50 7.65
C GLY A 114 -2.67 21.11 8.18
N LEU A 115 -2.91 19.83 8.46
CA LEU A 115 -4.16 19.35 9.06
C LEU A 115 -4.24 19.66 10.56
N HIS A 116 -3.11 19.59 11.28
CA HIS A 116 -3.03 19.97 12.69
C HIS A 116 -3.42 21.45 12.89
N ASP A 117 -2.94 22.32 12.02
CA ASP A 117 -3.26 23.76 12.04
C ASP A 117 -4.75 24.04 11.80
N LEU A 118 -5.44 23.12 11.12
CA LEU A 118 -6.89 23.18 10.98
C LEU A 118 -7.64 22.68 12.23
N GLY A 119 -6.94 22.08 13.20
CA GLY A 119 -7.54 21.52 14.42
C GLY A 119 -8.45 20.32 14.15
N VAL A 120 -8.19 19.53 13.09
CA VAL A 120 -8.94 18.29 12.82
C VAL A 120 -8.45 17.15 13.71
N LYS A 121 -9.34 16.22 14.01
CA LYS A 121 -9.01 15.06 14.85
C LYS A 121 -8.40 13.96 14.00
N PHE A 122 -7.21 13.50 14.37
CA PHE A 122 -6.55 12.34 13.73
C PHE A 122 -7.09 11.02 14.28
N VAL A 123 -7.17 10.02 13.39
CA VAL A 123 -7.39 8.61 13.70
C VAL A 123 -6.06 7.87 13.65
N SER A 124 -5.19 8.20 12.67
CA SER A 124 -3.83 7.67 12.63
C SER A 124 -3.01 8.14 13.83
N THR A 125 -2.13 7.27 14.31
CA THR A 125 -1.28 7.57 15.48
C THR A 125 -0.29 8.69 15.19
N SER A 126 0.05 9.46 16.23
CA SER A 126 1.15 10.43 16.22
C SER A 126 2.45 9.85 16.78
N ASN A 127 2.46 8.57 17.24
CA ASN A 127 3.66 7.94 17.77
C ASN A 127 4.61 7.62 16.61
N PRO A 128 5.83 8.21 16.56
CA PRO A 128 6.77 8.01 15.45
C PRO A 128 7.12 6.55 15.16
N SER A 129 7.14 5.69 16.19
CA SER A 129 7.44 4.26 16.03
C SER A 129 6.34 3.46 15.33
N PHE A 130 5.13 4.02 15.19
CA PHE A 130 3.97 3.37 14.57
C PHE A 130 3.35 4.23 13.47
N THR A 131 4.03 5.31 13.07
CA THR A 131 3.57 6.21 12.01
C THR A 131 3.96 5.64 10.65
N SER A 132 3.13 5.87 9.66
CA SER A 132 3.44 5.58 8.24
C SER A 132 3.05 6.78 7.39
N SER A 133 3.29 6.72 6.09
CA SER A 133 2.84 7.77 5.16
C SER A 133 1.31 7.85 5.02
N VAL A 134 0.55 6.89 5.55
CA VAL A 134 -0.92 6.94 5.58
C VAL A 134 -1.39 7.88 6.68
N VAL A 135 -2.22 8.87 6.31
CA VAL A 135 -2.81 9.85 7.22
C VAL A 135 -4.32 9.70 7.21
N ILE A 136 -4.93 9.50 8.38
CA ILE A 136 -6.38 9.36 8.52
C ILE A 136 -6.88 10.39 9.53
N ILE A 137 -7.84 11.22 9.12
CA ILE A 137 -8.57 12.11 10.00
C ILE A 137 -9.98 11.62 10.25
N SER A 138 -10.55 11.96 11.41
CA SER A 138 -11.91 11.58 11.78
C SER A 138 -12.92 12.22 10.84
N ALA A 139 -13.84 11.42 10.36
CA ALA A 139 -15.03 11.87 9.63
C ALA A 139 -16.18 10.92 9.92
N PRO A 140 -17.43 11.39 10.04
CA PRO A 140 -18.60 10.54 10.18
C PRO A 140 -18.71 9.57 9.00
N ARG A 141 -19.09 8.32 9.28
CA ARG A 141 -19.17 7.28 8.25
C ARG A 141 -20.18 7.63 7.14
N GLU A 142 -21.26 8.24 7.50
CA GLU A 142 -22.33 8.72 6.62
C GLU A 142 -21.83 9.79 5.64
N ASN A 143 -20.91 10.63 6.07
CA ASN A 143 -20.34 11.70 5.24
C ASN A 143 -19.19 11.24 4.33
N GLY A 144 -18.64 10.05 4.55
CA GLY A 144 -17.38 9.61 3.96
C GLY A 144 -17.33 9.74 2.43
N ARG A 145 -18.38 9.24 1.73
CA ARG A 145 -18.43 9.30 0.27
C ARG A 145 -18.62 10.73 -0.25
N ALA A 146 -19.48 11.52 0.39
CA ALA A 146 -19.71 12.92 0.01
C ALA A 146 -18.46 13.75 0.25
N LEU A 147 -17.77 13.53 1.37
CA LEU A 147 -16.53 14.23 1.72
C LEU A 147 -15.40 13.92 0.72
N THR A 148 -15.21 12.65 0.35
CA THR A 148 -14.20 12.29 -0.67
C THR A 148 -14.50 12.93 -2.03
N GLY A 149 -15.77 12.99 -2.42
CA GLY A 149 -16.21 13.69 -3.64
C GLY A 149 -15.91 15.18 -3.57
N GLN A 150 -16.30 15.86 -2.49
CA GLN A 150 -16.07 17.28 -2.31
C GLN A 150 -14.57 17.64 -2.28
N VAL A 151 -13.75 16.82 -1.60
CA VAL A 151 -12.30 17.02 -1.59
C VAL A 151 -11.72 16.87 -3.00
N TYR A 152 -12.21 15.88 -3.77
CA TYR A 152 -11.78 15.72 -5.17
C TYR A 152 -12.18 16.92 -6.04
N ASP A 153 -13.42 17.37 -5.96
CA ASP A 153 -13.93 18.49 -6.76
C ASP A 153 -13.15 19.79 -6.47
N ASP A 154 -12.77 20.01 -5.20
CA ASP A 154 -12.05 21.21 -4.78
C ASP A 154 -10.53 21.15 -5.04
N SER A 155 -9.93 19.96 -5.05
CA SER A 155 -8.46 19.81 -5.10
C SER A 155 -7.93 19.01 -6.27
N GLY A 156 -8.77 18.19 -6.93
CA GLY A 156 -8.32 17.16 -7.86
C GLY A 156 -7.57 16.01 -7.21
N ILE A 157 -7.61 15.88 -5.87
CA ILE A 157 -6.90 14.84 -5.11
C ILE A 157 -7.87 13.74 -4.69
N ILE A 158 -7.57 12.50 -5.06
CA ILE A 158 -8.34 11.34 -4.67
C ILE A 158 -7.98 10.96 -3.22
N THR A 159 -9.00 10.79 -2.40
CA THR A 159 -8.92 10.32 -1.02
C THR A 159 -9.83 9.09 -0.83
N ALA A 160 -9.81 8.44 0.32
CA ALA A 160 -10.64 7.28 0.58
C ALA A 160 -11.42 7.39 1.90
N ALA A 161 -12.68 6.97 1.89
CA ALA A 161 -13.54 6.89 3.08
C ALA A 161 -13.29 5.57 3.82
N THR A 162 -12.11 5.42 4.43
CA THR A 162 -11.69 4.20 5.13
C THR A 162 -11.19 4.53 6.52
N GLY A 163 -11.99 4.22 7.54
CA GLY A 163 -11.69 4.55 8.93
C GLY A 163 -11.78 6.05 9.26
N GLY A 164 -12.34 6.84 8.37
CA GLY A 164 -12.39 8.29 8.34
C GLY A 164 -12.03 8.77 6.93
N LEU A 165 -11.53 9.97 6.77
CA LEU A 165 -10.94 10.43 5.51
C LEU A 165 -9.46 10.03 5.48
N ARG A 166 -9.12 9.06 4.62
CA ARG A 166 -7.76 8.56 4.45
C ARG A 166 -7.07 9.21 3.27
N MET A 167 -5.89 9.69 3.49
CA MET A 167 -4.93 10.20 2.51
C MET A 167 -3.68 9.34 2.55
N SER A 168 -3.14 9.01 1.39
CA SER A 168 -2.00 8.10 1.24
C SER A 168 -0.94 8.76 0.36
N PRO A 169 -0.19 9.74 0.89
CA PRO A 169 0.91 10.38 0.16
C PRO A 169 1.96 9.38 -0.26
N HIS A 170 2.40 9.48 -1.50
CA HIS A 170 3.36 8.59 -2.12
C HIS A 170 4.57 9.39 -2.64
N VAL A 171 5.63 8.72 -3.06
CA VAL A 171 6.88 9.31 -3.57
C VAL A 171 6.66 10.34 -4.68
N TYR A 172 5.63 10.17 -5.51
CA TYR A 172 5.31 11.08 -6.63
C TYR A 172 4.44 12.28 -6.23
N ASN A 173 3.96 12.36 -4.98
CA ASN A 173 3.21 13.54 -4.55
C ASN A 173 4.14 14.72 -4.27
N THR A 174 3.62 15.93 -4.51
CA THR A 174 4.31 17.20 -4.31
C THR A 174 3.73 17.97 -3.12
N GLU A 175 4.45 18.98 -2.68
CA GLU A 175 3.95 19.90 -1.65
C GLU A 175 2.70 20.66 -2.10
N ASP A 176 2.60 21.02 -3.40
CA ASP A 176 1.39 21.61 -3.96
C ASP A 176 0.16 20.71 -3.81
N HIS A 177 0.34 19.38 -3.98
CA HIS A 177 -0.74 18.43 -3.72
C HIS A 177 -1.20 18.49 -2.26
N VAL A 178 -0.27 18.64 -1.31
CA VAL A 178 -0.61 18.80 0.11
C VAL A 178 -1.37 20.09 0.34
N ASP A 179 -0.88 21.20 -0.17
CA ASP A 179 -1.51 22.51 0.03
C ASP A 179 -2.94 22.54 -0.53
N ARG A 180 -3.17 21.93 -1.68
CA ARG A 180 -4.51 21.81 -2.29
C ARG A 180 -5.46 20.95 -1.45
N VAL A 181 -5.03 19.78 -0.98
CA VAL A 181 -5.90 18.92 -0.18
C VAL A 181 -6.21 19.53 1.19
N VAL A 182 -5.24 20.20 1.82
CA VAL A 182 -5.46 20.91 3.08
C VAL A 182 -6.48 22.06 2.90
N ALA A 183 -6.36 22.83 1.80
CA ALA A 183 -7.33 23.87 1.48
C ALA A 183 -8.75 23.31 1.22
N ALA A 184 -8.86 22.17 0.53
CA ALA A 184 -10.14 21.50 0.30
C ALA A 184 -10.78 20.99 1.62
N ILE A 185 -9.97 20.38 2.48
CA ILE A 185 -10.44 19.93 3.80
C ILE A 185 -10.89 21.11 4.67
N LYS A 186 -10.19 22.24 4.60
CA LYS A 186 -10.60 23.47 5.29
C LYS A 186 -12.00 23.92 4.87
N LYS A 187 -12.32 23.89 3.57
CA LYS A 187 -13.65 24.24 3.04
C LYS A 187 -14.73 23.24 3.49
N SER A 188 -14.40 21.96 3.56
CA SER A 188 -15.32 20.88 3.92
C SER A 188 -15.38 20.58 5.43
N ARG A 189 -14.88 21.49 6.28
CA ARG A 189 -14.71 21.24 7.72
C ARG A 189 -16.03 20.90 8.43
N ASN A 190 -17.16 21.45 7.98
CA ASN A 190 -18.49 21.14 8.50
C ASN A 190 -18.91 19.69 8.29
N MET A 191 -18.26 18.95 7.39
CA MET A 191 -18.54 17.54 7.11
C MET A 191 -17.69 16.59 7.98
N LEU A 192 -16.77 17.12 8.78
CA LEU A 192 -15.89 16.36 9.67
C LEU A 192 -16.45 16.17 11.08
N SER A 193 -17.55 16.81 11.39
CA SER A 193 -18.25 16.77 12.68
C SER A 193 -19.52 15.95 12.66
#